data_facb9f666d3f289d907cfa8d57e73121
#
_entry.id   facb9f666d3f289d907cfa8d57e73121
#
_cell.length_a   1.000
_cell.length_b   1.000
_cell.length_c   1.000
_cell.angle_alpha   90.00
_cell.angle_beta   90.00
_cell.angle_gamma   90.00
#
_symmetry.space_group_name_H-M   'P 1'
#
loop_
_entity.id
_entity.type
_entity.pdbx_description
1 polymer ?
#
loop_
_entity_poly.entity_id
_entity_poly.type
_entity_poly.pdbx_seq_one_letter_code
_entity_poly.pdbx_strand_id
1 'polypeptide(L)'
;MKLAVVYTMNGCPFCNMMKEELEKNNLPFIERDIHEHEEEYNEFVELTENEYVPAFMLITLDEQENAHNVKLMAPDRDYNEINEGVEIIRKYVLD
;
A
#
# COMPACT_ATOMS: atom_id res chain seq x y z
N MET A 1 4.67 -5.99 -14.21
CA MET A 1 5.42 -5.62 -13.02
C MET A 1 4.51 -5.58 -11.81
N LYS A 2 4.90 -6.25 -10.75
CA LYS A 2 4.13 -6.25 -9.50
C LYS A 2 4.69 -5.20 -8.54
N LEU A 3 3.80 -4.44 -7.91
CA LEU A 3 4.22 -3.42 -6.94
C LEU A 3 3.10 -3.12 -5.94
N ALA A 4 3.41 -2.30 -4.93
CA ALA A 4 2.43 -1.82 -3.98
C ALA A 4 2.17 -0.33 -4.18
N VAL A 5 0.93 0.10 -3.99
CA VAL A 5 0.57 1.51 -3.88
C VAL A 5 0.28 1.75 -2.41
N VAL A 6 1.08 2.56 -1.75
CA VAL A 6 1.00 2.78 -0.31
C VAL A 6 0.36 4.13 -0.02
N TYR A 7 -0.73 4.12 0.72
CA TYR A 7 -1.43 5.34 1.14
C TYR A 7 -0.84 5.83 2.46
N THR A 8 -0.42 7.07 2.48
CA THR A 8 0.26 7.70 3.61
C THR A 8 -0.35 9.04 3.96
N MET A 9 0.09 9.59 5.08
CA MET A 9 -0.35 10.88 5.59
C MET A 9 0.85 11.56 6.24
N ASN A 10 0.94 12.89 6.14
CA ASN A 10 1.97 13.65 6.81
C ASN A 10 1.86 13.47 8.33
N GLY A 11 3.00 13.34 8.99
CA GLY A 11 3.03 13.16 10.43
C GLY A 11 2.62 11.78 10.91
N CYS A 12 2.66 10.79 10.03
CA CYS A 12 2.33 9.40 10.36
C CYS A 12 3.60 8.59 10.58
N PRO A 13 4.00 8.29 11.84
CA PRO A 13 5.21 7.52 12.10
C PRO A 13 5.19 6.13 11.47
N PHE A 14 4.04 5.44 11.53
CA PHE A 14 3.91 4.10 10.95
C PHE A 14 4.02 4.11 9.44
N CYS A 15 3.55 5.19 8.78
CA CYS A 15 3.72 5.35 7.33
C CYS A 15 5.20 5.46 6.98
N ASN A 16 5.94 6.24 7.75
CA ASN A 16 7.39 6.39 7.55
C ASN A 16 8.11 5.07 7.78
N MET A 17 7.74 4.32 8.80
CA MET A 17 8.31 3.00 9.09
C MET A 17 8.11 2.04 7.93
N MET A 18 6.91 2.01 7.38
CA MET A 18 6.61 1.12 6.24
C MET A 18 7.46 1.50 5.02
N LYS A 19 7.53 2.79 4.69
CA LYS A 19 8.34 3.25 3.55
C LYS A 19 9.81 2.90 3.73
N GLU A 20 10.35 3.12 4.91
CA GLU A 20 11.76 2.79 5.20
C GLU A 20 12.03 1.30 5.02
N GLU A 21 11.14 0.45 5.52
CA GLU A 21 11.31 -1.00 5.39
C GLU A 21 11.18 -1.46 3.92
N LEU A 22 10.27 -0.86 3.16
CA LEU A 22 10.14 -1.17 1.74
C LEU A 22 11.39 -0.77 0.96
N GLU A 23 11.93 0.41 1.23
CA GLU A 23 13.17 0.88 0.60
C GLU A 23 14.36 0.01 0.98
N LYS A 24 14.47 -0.33 2.25
CA LYS A 24 15.54 -1.18 2.77
C LYS A 24 15.55 -2.56 2.13
N ASN A 25 14.40 -3.08 1.80
CA ASN A 25 14.26 -4.40 1.16
C ASN A 25 14.20 -4.32 -0.37
N ASN A 26 14.40 -3.13 -0.94
CA ASN A 26 14.38 -2.89 -2.39
C ASN A 26 13.07 -3.34 -3.04
N LEU A 27 11.95 -3.13 -2.35
CA LEU A 27 10.63 -3.49 -2.86
C LEU A 27 10.02 -2.30 -3.60
N PRO A 28 9.51 -2.49 -4.83
CA PRO A 28 8.94 -1.39 -5.59
C PRO A 28 7.59 -0.96 -5.01
N PHE A 29 7.42 0.34 -4.81
CA PHE A 29 6.15 0.89 -4.36
C PHE A 29 5.96 2.31 -4.86
N ILE A 30 4.71 2.74 -4.92
CA ILE A 30 4.32 4.12 -5.22
C ILE A 30 3.66 4.66 -3.95
N GLU A 31 4.11 5.81 -3.49
CA GLU A 31 3.50 6.48 -2.36
C GLU A 31 2.41 7.43 -2.83
N ARG A 32 1.24 7.40 -2.17
CA ARG A 32 0.17 8.34 -2.42
C ARG A 32 -0.30 8.94 -1.11
N ASP A 33 -0.08 10.25 -0.97
CA ASP A 33 -0.58 11.00 0.17
C ASP A 33 -2.10 11.09 0.08
N ILE A 34 -2.81 10.77 1.17
CA ILE A 34 -4.27 10.70 1.14
C ILE A 34 -4.93 12.06 0.91
N HIS A 35 -4.25 13.14 1.23
CA HIS A 35 -4.78 14.50 0.99
C HIS A 35 -4.59 14.94 -0.45
N GLU A 36 -3.59 14.42 -1.14
CA GLU A 36 -3.34 14.69 -2.55
C GLU A 36 -4.16 13.78 -3.47
N HIS A 37 -4.63 12.64 -2.94
CA HIS A 37 -5.38 11.65 -3.71
C HIS A 37 -6.69 11.29 -2.99
N GLU A 38 -7.43 12.31 -2.57
CA GLU A 38 -8.64 12.14 -1.76
C GLU A 38 -9.70 11.25 -2.38
N GLU A 39 -10.00 11.43 -3.66
CA GLU A 39 -11.05 10.65 -4.32
C GLU A 39 -10.69 9.16 -4.35
N GLU A 40 -9.45 8.87 -4.71
CA GLU A 40 -8.95 7.50 -4.75
C GLU A 40 -8.97 6.86 -3.37
N TYR A 41 -8.52 7.61 -2.36
CA TYR A 41 -8.48 7.10 -1.00
C TYR A 41 -9.89 6.90 -0.43
N ASN A 42 -10.82 7.78 -0.74
CA ASN A 42 -12.21 7.64 -0.29
C ASN A 42 -12.86 6.37 -0.85
N GLU A 43 -12.57 6.03 -2.10
CA GLU A 43 -13.02 4.76 -2.68
C GLU A 43 -12.41 3.57 -1.94
N PHE A 44 -11.13 3.65 -1.60
CA PHE A 44 -10.44 2.62 -0.83
C PHE A 44 -11.13 2.44 0.53
N VAL A 45 -11.44 3.52 1.23
CA VAL A 45 -12.11 3.49 2.53
C VAL A 45 -13.50 2.85 2.40
N GLU A 46 -14.26 3.20 1.37
CA GLU A 46 -15.57 2.59 1.14
C GLU A 46 -15.47 1.08 0.94
N LEU A 47 -14.48 0.64 0.17
CA LEU A 47 -14.32 -0.78 -0.15
C LEU A 47 -13.79 -1.61 1.02
N THR A 48 -12.95 -1.02 1.85
CA THR A 48 -12.32 -1.73 2.98
C THR A 48 -13.03 -1.50 4.31
N GLU A 49 -13.86 -0.47 4.38
CA GLU A 49 -14.49 0.01 5.62
C GLU A 49 -13.44 0.35 6.69
N ASN A 50 -12.31 0.93 6.26
CA ASN A 50 -11.16 1.19 7.11
C ASN A 50 -10.48 2.49 6.67
N GLU A 51 -10.27 3.41 7.61
CA GLU A 51 -9.64 4.72 7.35
C GLU A 51 -8.23 4.84 7.93
N TYR A 52 -7.65 3.76 8.40
CA TYR A 52 -6.31 3.82 9.00
C TYR A 52 -5.22 3.76 7.93
N VAL A 53 -4.12 4.45 8.19
CA VAL A 53 -2.93 4.42 7.34
C VAL A 53 -1.73 3.95 8.19
N PRO A 54 -0.73 3.32 7.62
CA PRO A 54 -0.56 3.07 6.18
C PRO A 54 -1.44 1.93 5.68
N ALA A 55 -2.11 2.16 4.57
CA ALA A 55 -2.85 1.13 3.85
C ALA A 55 -2.19 0.95 2.49
N PHE A 56 -2.44 -0.15 1.80
CA PHE A 56 -1.83 -0.34 0.50
C PHE A 56 -2.68 -1.20 -0.42
N MET A 57 -2.40 -1.08 -1.71
CA MET A 57 -2.94 -1.96 -2.74
C MET A 57 -1.77 -2.73 -3.36
N LEU A 58 -2.00 -4.01 -3.64
CA LEU A 58 -1.09 -4.82 -4.44
C LEU A 58 -1.63 -4.84 -5.86
N ILE A 59 -0.79 -4.42 -6.81
CA ILE A 59 -1.21 -4.35 -8.22
C ILE A 59 -0.17 -4.99 -9.13
N THR A 60 -0.64 -5.44 -10.29
CA THR A 60 0.22 -5.87 -11.38
C THR A 60 0.01 -4.89 -12.54
N LEU A 61 1.09 -4.29 -13.03
CA LEU A 61 1.03 -3.40 -14.19
C LEU A 61 1.39 -4.17 -15.44
N ASP A 62 0.61 -3.98 -16.51
CA ASP A 62 0.92 -4.54 -17.82
C ASP A 62 1.86 -3.60 -18.61
N GLU A 63 2.16 -3.93 -19.86
CA GLU A 63 3.08 -3.15 -20.70
C GLU A 63 2.56 -1.73 -20.97
N GLN A 64 1.24 -1.51 -20.92
CA GLN A 64 0.63 -0.20 -21.08
C GLN A 64 0.40 0.51 -19.75
N GLU A 65 0.96 -0.03 -18.65
CA GLU A 65 0.83 0.50 -17.29
C GLU A 65 -0.60 0.50 -16.76
N ASN A 66 -1.42 -0.44 -17.24
CA ASN A 66 -2.76 -0.65 -16.69
C ASN A 66 -2.68 -1.62 -15.50
N ALA A 67 -3.40 -1.30 -14.43
CA ALA A 67 -3.38 -2.12 -13.22
C ALA A 67 -4.33 -3.32 -13.35
N HIS A 68 -3.84 -4.48 -12.94
CA HIS A 68 -4.58 -5.74 -12.90
C HIS A 68 -4.39 -6.42 -11.54
N ASN A 69 -5.30 -7.32 -11.21
CA ASN A 69 -5.21 -8.14 -9.99
C ASN A 69 -5.05 -7.30 -8.71
N VAL A 70 -5.85 -6.25 -8.61
CA VAL A 70 -5.78 -5.30 -7.50
C VAL A 70 -6.29 -5.95 -6.21
N LYS A 71 -5.48 -5.90 -5.15
CA LYS A 71 -5.85 -6.37 -3.82
C LYS A 71 -5.70 -5.24 -2.82
N LEU A 72 -6.74 -5.00 -2.03
CA LEU A 72 -6.76 -3.92 -1.04
C LEU A 72 -6.36 -4.47 0.32
N MET A 73 -5.39 -3.82 0.98
CA MET A 73 -4.88 -4.22 2.29
C MET A 73 -4.96 -3.05 3.27
N ALA A 74 -5.65 -3.25 4.38
CA ALA A 74 -5.86 -2.22 5.37
C ALA A 74 -5.38 -2.68 6.75
N PRO A 75 -4.89 -1.74 7.59
CA PRO A 75 -4.46 -2.07 8.95
C PRO A 75 -5.63 -2.59 9.78
N ASP A 76 -5.34 -3.47 10.71
CA ASP A 76 -6.31 -4.14 11.61
C ASP A 76 -7.31 -5.06 10.91
N ARG A 77 -7.36 -5.02 9.60
CA ARG A 77 -8.17 -5.93 8.81
C ARG A 77 -7.31 -7.03 8.18
N ASP A 78 -6.20 -6.64 7.54
CA ASP A 78 -5.34 -7.55 6.77
C ASP A 78 -3.97 -7.74 7.41
N TYR A 79 -3.52 -6.80 8.22
CA TYR A 79 -2.27 -6.90 8.97
C TYR A 79 -2.35 -6.02 10.22
N ASN A 80 -1.55 -6.35 11.24
CA ASN A 80 -1.54 -5.60 12.50
C ASN A 80 -0.26 -4.81 12.70
N GLU A 81 0.88 -5.39 12.35
CA GLU A 81 2.17 -4.73 12.51
C GLU A 81 2.79 -4.40 11.17
N ILE A 82 3.62 -3.34 11.15
CA ILE A 82 4.26 -2.87 9.91
C ILE A 82 5.05 -4.00 9.22
N ASN A 83 5.78 -4.80 9.99
CA ASN A 83 6.54 -5.92 9.44
C ASN A 83 5.65 -6.93 8.73
N GLU A 84 4.44 -7.15 9.22
CA GLU A 84 3.48 -8.04 8.59
C GLU A 84 3.03 -7.49 7.24
N GLY A 85 2.75 -6.19 7.18
CA GLY A 85 2.37 -5.53 5.93
C GLY A 85 3.49 -5.58 4.89
N VAL A 86 4.71 -5.30 5.33
CA VAL A 86 5.89 -5.37 4.46
C VAL A 86 6.10 -6.79 3.92
N GLU A 87 5.90 -7.80 4.75
CA GLU A 87 6.03 -9.20 4.33
C GLU A 87 4.98 -9.59 3.29
N ILE A 88 3.76 -9.08 3.43
CA ILE A 88 2.70 -9.29 2.43
C ILE A 88 3.13 -8.72 1.08
N ILE A 89 3.66 -7.49 1.08
CA ILE A 89 4.17 -6.84 -0.13
C ILE A 89 5.33 -7.64 -0.72
N ARG A 90 6.27 -8.06 0.13
CA ARG A 90 7.43 -8.83 -0.31
C ARG A 90 7.02 -10.11 -1.03
N LYS A 91 6.13 -10.87 -0.45
CA LYS A 91 5.64 -12.12 -1.04
C LYS A 91 4.96 -11.88 -2.38
N TYR A 92 4.15 -10.85 -2.47
CA TYR A 92 3.45 -10.53 -3.70
C TYR A 92 4.42 -10.13 -4.82
N VAL A 93 5.35 -9.24 -4.51
CA VAL A 93 6.29 -8.70 -5.49
C VAL A 93 7.29 -9.75 -5.97
N LEU A 94 7.75 -10.62 -5.06
CA LEU A 94 8.79 -11.60 -5.38
C LEU A 94 8.26 -12.93 -5.91
N ASP A 95 6.96 -13.13 -5.88
CA ASP A 95 6.35 -14.34 -6.46
C ASP A 95 6.24 -14.22 -8.01
#